data_fcc191af52f1e108f229fe8595cb5c96
#
_entry.id   fcc191af52f1e108f229fe8595cb5c96
#
_cell.length_a   1.000
_cell.length_b   1.000
_cell.length_c   1.000
_cell.angle_alpha   90.00
_cell.angle_beta   90.00
_cell.angle_gamma   90.00
#
_symmetry.space_group_name_H-M   'P 1'
#
loop_
_entity.id
_entity.type
_entity.pdbx_description
1 polymer ?
#
loop_
_entity_poly.entity_id
_entity_poly.type
_entity_poly.pdbx_seq_one_letter_code
_entity_poly.pdbx_strand_id
1 'polypeptide(L)'
;MMIAVSDTGPIIGLAKANRLSLLKNLFEKVLIPPMVRKELFAKTGDEAELIDNALTDFIQVSEINPLDETAKLILEGLSEGERQAIGVAASLGNDVILLIDDRAGRQAAEKLNIKITGLVGVLLMAKERGLIKSVVDVIEEIRNNGYWLSNSLVDIAKQLSGE
;
A
#
# COMPACT_ATOMS: atom_id res chain seq x y z
N MET A 1 2.86 17.44 0.50
CA MET A 1 2.54 16.03 0.75
C MET A 1 2.50 15.24 -0.55
N MET A 2 2.77 13.95 -0.46
CA MET A 2 2.74 13.06 -1.62
C MET A 2 1.36 12.44 -1.82
N ILE A 3 1.09 12.03 -3.06
CA ILE A 3 -0.05 11.19 -3.41
C ILE A 3 0.40 9.73 -3.26
N ALA A 4 -0.40 8.92 -2.58
CA ALA A 4 -0.17 7.48 -2.49
C ALA A 4 -1.06 6.75 -3.49
N VAL A 5 -0.46 5.80 -4.20
CA VAL A 5 -1.20 4.80 -4.98
C VAL A 5 -0.96 3.47 -4.28
N SER A 6 -2.01 2.72 -3.98
CA SER A 6 -1.86 1.49 -3.19
C SER A 6 -2.31 0.25 -3.94
N ASP A 7 -1.53 -0.81 -3.79
CA ASP A 7 -1.94 -2.17 -4.06
C ASP A 7 -2.84 -2.68 -2.93
N THR A 8 -3.42 -3.86 -3.09
CA THR A 8 -4.39 -4.45 -2.16
C THR A 8 -3.81 -4.74 -0.78
N GLY A 9 -2.60 -5.32 -0.73
CA GLY A 9 -1.99 -5.80 0.51
C GLY A 9 -1.85 -4.77 1.62
N PRO A 10 -1.24 -3.61 1.37
CA PRO A 10 -1.07 -2.59 2.41
C PRO A 10 -2.39 -2.09 3.00
N ILE A 11 -3.45 -2.00 2.19
CA ILE A 11 -4.77 -1.58 2.67
C ILE A 11 -5.36 -2.64 3.61
N ILE A 12 -5.29 -3.90 3.22
CA ILE A 12 -5.79 -4.99 4.05
C ILE A 12 -5.01 -5.06 5.37
N GLY A 13 -3.69 -4.97 5.31
CA GLY A 13 -2.85 -5.00 6.50
C GLY A 13 -3.21 -3.91 7.49
N LEU A 14 -3.34 -2.68 7.03
CA LEU A 14 -3.74 -1.56 7.90
C LEU A 14 -5.17 -1.70 8.43
N ALA A 15 -6.08 -2.21 7.60
CA ALA A 15 -7.47 -2.45 8.04
C ALA A 15 -7.55 -3.50 9.15
N LYS A 16 -6.70 -4.53 9.11
CA LYS A 16 -6.63 -5.58 10.14
C LYS A 16 -6.32 -5.01 11.52
N ALA A 17 -5.56 -3.94 11.62
CA ALA A 17 -5.24 -3.26 12.88
C ALA A 17 -6.09 -2.00 13.10
N ASN A 18 -7.13 -1.78 12.31
CA ASN A 18 -7.95 -0.58 12.35
C ASN A 18 -7.11 0.70 12.24
N ARG A 19 -6.16 0.70 11.31
CA ARG A 19 -5.19 1.80 11.13
C ARG A 19 -5.23 2.43 9.74
N LEU A 20 -6.32 2.25 8.97
CA LEU A 20 -6.45 2.86 7.64
C LEU A 20 -6.35 4.38 7.68
N SER A 21 -6.78 5.00 8.76
CA SER A 21 -6.71 6.46 8.93
C SER A 21 -5.27 7.00 8.88
N LEU A 22 -4.26 6.16 9.09
CA LEU A 22 -2.86 6.58 8.91
C LEU A 22 -2.60 7.07 7.49
N LEU A 23 -3.20 6.44 6.50
CA LEU A 23 -3.05 6.86 5.10
C LEU A 23 -3.63 8.25 4.87
N LYS A 24 -4.76 8.56 5.48
CA LYS A 24 -5.39 9.87 5.39
C LYS A 24 -4.49 10.96 5.98
N ASN A 25 -3.79 10.66 7.05
CA ASN A 25 -2.93 11.61 7.75
C ASN A 25 -1.54 11.76 7.13
N LEU A 26 -1.08 10.74 6.40
CA LEU A 26 0.25 10.73 5.80
C LEU A 26 0.30 11.30 4.39
N PHE A 27 -0.80 11.18 3.63
CA PHE A 27 -0.81 11.51 2.21
C PHE A 27 -1.89 12.53 1.87
N GLU A 28 -1.64 13.31 0.84
CA GLU A 28 -2.59 14.28 0.31
C GLU A 28 -3.81 13.59 -0.30
N LYS A 29 -3.56 12.52 -1.05
CA LYS A 29 -4.58 11.67 -1.66
C LYS A 29 -4.14 10.23 -1.59
N VAL A 30 -5.11 9.33 -1.50
CA VAL A 30 -4.87 7.89 -1.58
C VAL A 30 -5.70 7.35 -2.74
N LEU A 31 -5.02 6.81 -3.73
CA LEU A 31 -5.64 6.31 -4.95
C LEU A 31 -5.45 4.79 -5.05
N ILE A 32 -6.47 4.12 -5.56
CA ILE A 32 -6.38 2.70 -5.90
C ILE A 32 -6.89 2.49 -7.33
N PRO A 33 -6.31 1.57 -8.09
CA PRO A 33 -6.85 1.26 -9.41
C PRO A 33 -8.12 0.40 -9.31
N PRO A 34 -8.91 0.30 -10.40
CA PRO A 34 -10.16 -0.46 -10.38
C PRO A 34 -10.02 -1.92 -9.95
N MET A 35 -8.94 -2.59 -10.36
CA MET A 35 -8.75 -3.99 -10.00
C MET A 35 -8.49 -4.17 -8.49
N VAL A 36 -7.75 -3.24 -7.89
CA VAL A 36 -7.54 -3.25 -6.43
C VAL A 36 -8.87 -3.05 -5.71
N ARG A 37 -9.71 -2.13 -6.18
CA ARG A 37 -11.06 -1.94 -5.62
C ARG A 37 -11.86 -3.24 -5.69
N LYS A 38 -11.82 -3.93 -6.84
CA LYS A 38 -12.50 -5.21 -7.02
C LYS A 38 -11.99 -6.27 -6.05
N GLU A 39 -10.67 -6.37 -5.86
CA GLU A 39 -10.07 -7.30 -4.92
C GLU A 39 -10.49 -6.99 -3.47
N LEU A 40 -10.56 -5.71 -3.10
CA LEU A 40 -10.99 -5.29 -1.77
C LEU A 40 -12.45 -5.63 -1.50
N PHE A 41 -13.33 -5.52 -2.50
CA PHE A 41 -14.74 -5.91 -2.38
C PHE A 41 -14.94 -7.41 -2.15
N ALA A 42 -14.01 -8.23 -2.62
CA ALA A 42 -14.08 -9.66 -2.41
C ALA A 42 -13.73 -10.07 -0.98
N LYS A 43 -13.23 -9.15 -0.16
CA LYS A 43 -12.89 -9.42 1.24
C LYS A 43 -14.14 -9.45 2.11
N THR A 44 -14.12 -10.36 3.08
CA THR A 44 -15.16 -10.52 4.10
C THR A 44 -14.49 -10.41 5.46
N GLY A 45 -15.27 -10.15 6.51
CA GLY A 45 -14.77 -10.02 7.85
C GLY A 45 -14.86 -8.57 8.36
N ASP A 46 -14.26 -8.31 9.52
CA ASP A 46 -14.37 -7.02 10.18
C ASP A 46 -13.72 -5.89 9.38
N GLU A 47 -12.66 -6.19 8.65
CA GLU A 47 -11.97 -5.19 7.83
C GLU A 47 -12.80 -4.69 6.64
N ALA A 48 -13.78 -5.45 6.17
CA ALA A 48 -14.62 -5.04 5.04
C ALA A 48 -15.35 -3.73 5.29
N GLU A 49 -15.92 -3.55 6.48
CA GLU A 49 -16.60 -2.32 6.85
C GLU A 49 -15.64 -1.14 6.91
N LEU A 50 -14.45 -1.35 7.47
CA LEU A 50 -13.42 -0.31 7.56
C LEU A 50 -12.97 0.14 6.17
N ILE A 51 -12.81 -0.80 5.25
CA ILE A 51 -12.41 -0.52 3.87
C ILE A 51 -13.53 0.22 3.14
N ASP A 52 -14.79 -0.21 3.29
CA ASP A 52 -15.93 0.47 2.68
C ASP A 52 -16.05 1.91 3.16
N ASN A 53 -15.87 2.15 4.45
CA ASN A 53 -15.88 3.49 5.01
C ASN A 53 -14.76 4.36 4.45
N ALA A 54 -13.55 3.80 4.31
CA ALA A 54 -12.42 4.51 3.72
C ALA A 54 -12.67 4.87 2.25
N LEU A 55 -13.31 3.99 1.49
CA LEU A 55 -13.65 4.24 0.09
C LEU A 55 -14.67 5.36 -0.10
N THR A 56 -15.48 5.65 0.91
CA THR A 56 -16.41 6.79 0.89
C THR A 56 -15.81 8.07 1.48
N ASP A 57 -14.67 7.99 2.14
CA ASP A 57 -14.02 9.12 2.81
C ASP A 57 -12.77 9.58 2.06
N PHE A 58 -11.68 8.81 2.09
CA PHE A 58 -10.37 9.30 1.63
C PHE A 58 -9.68 8.45 0.58
N ILE A 59 -10.13 7.23 0.32
CA ILE A 59 -9.57 6.40 -0.75
C ILE A 59 -10.41 6.57 -2.02
N GLN A 60 -9.75 6.97 -3.10
CA GLN A 60 -10.41 7.23 -4.39
C GLN A 60 -9.96 6.21 -5.42
N VAL A 61 -10.89 5.80 -6.28
CA VAL A 61 -10.56 4.92 -7.42
C VAL A 61 -10.05 5.78 -8.56
N SER A 62 -8.84 5.47 -9.04
CA SER A 62 -8.21 6.17 -10.15
C SER A 62 -8.55 5.51 -11.48
N GLU A 63 -8.60 6.30 -12.54
CA GLU A 63 -8.68 5.78 -13.90
C GLU A 63 -7.34 5.16 -14.33
N ILE A 64 -7.41 4.22 -15.28
CA ILE A 64 -6.24 3.58 -15.85
C ILE A 64 -5.91 4.26 -17.18
N ASN A 65 -4.64 4.63 -17.35
CA ASN A 65 -4.15 5.14 -18.61
C ASN A 65 -3.40 4.05 -19.39
N PRO A 66 -3.43 4.06 -20.73
CA PRO A 66 -2.64 3.13 -21.52
C PRO A 66 -1.15 3.23 -21.20
N LEU A 67 -0.47 2.08 -21.15
CA LEU A 67 0.97 2.00 -20.94
C LEU A 67 1.68 1.92 -22.29
N ASP A 68 2.93 2.45 -22.36
CA ASP A 68 3.76 2.25 -23.52
C ASP A 68 4.28 0.79 -23.58
N GLU A 69 4.88 0.41 -24.70
CA GLU A 69 5.34 -0.96 -24.92
C GLU A 69 6.45 -1.37 -23.96
N THR A 70 7.33 -0.45 -23.59
CA THR A 70 8.41 -0.72 -22.63
C THR A 70 7.84 -1.04 -21.25
N ALA A 71 6.89 -0.24 -20.78
CA ALA A 71 6.22 -0.49 -19.50
C ALA A 71 5.45 -1.80 -19.50
N LYS A 72 4.76 -2.12 -20.60
CA LYS A 72 4.05 -3.41 -20.71
C LYS A 72 4.99 -4.60 -20.57
N LEU A 73 6.17 -4.54 -21.18
CA LEU A 73 7.16 -5.60 -21.05
C LEU A 73 7.68 -5.75 -19.62
N ILE A 74 7.96 -4.64 -18.96
CA ILE A 74 8.44 -4.63 -17.56
C ILE A 74 7.39 -5.23 -16.62
N LEU A 75 6.11 -4.97 -16.88
CA LEU A 75 5.01 -5.43 -16.02
C LEU A 75 4.48 -6.82 -16.38
N GLU A 76 5.03 -7.45 -17.41
CA GLU A 76 4.64 -8.80 -17.82
C GLU A 76 4.83 -9.79 -16.67
N GLY A 77 3.84 -10.66 -16.47
CA GLY A 77 3.90 -11.67 -15.41
C GLY A 77 3.37 -11.23 -14.05
N LEU A 78 3.13 -9.93 -13.86
CA LEU A 78 2.51 -9.43 -12.62
C LEU A 78 0.99 -9.63 -12.66
N SER A 79 0.36 -9.65 -11.49
CA SER A 79 -1.10 -9.66 -11.39
C SER A 79 -1.69 -8.39 -12.00
N GLU A 80 -2.96 -8.43 -12.36
CA GLU A 80 -3.60 -7.26 -12.95
C GLU A 80 -3.66 -6.09 -11.97
N GLY A 81 -3.94 -6.35 -10.69
CA GLY A 81 -3.94 -5.32 -9.66
C GLY A 81 -2.60 -4.63 -9.52
N GLU A 82 -1.51 -5.39 -9.52
CA GLU A 82 -0.15 -4.85 -9.46
C GLU A 82 0.18 -4.02 -10.72
N ARG A 83 -0.13 -4.54 -11.91
CA ARG A 83 0.08 -3.82 -13.15
C ARG A 83 -0.66 -2.49 -13.18
N GLN A 84 -1.93 -2.49 -12.76
CA GLN A 84 -2.72 -1.28 -12.72
C GLN A 84 -2.19 -0.27 -11.70
N ALA A 85 -1.82 -0.72 -10.50
CA ALA A 85 -1.27 0.17 -9.48
C ALA A 85 0.04 0.83 -9.93
N ILE A 86 0.94 0.05 -10.52
CA ILE A 86 2.20 0.57 -11.05
C ILE A 86 1.92 1.54 -12.21
N GLY A 87 0.99 1.19 -13.09
CA GLY A 87 0.62 2.05 -14.23
C GLY A 87 0.03 3.38 -13.78
N VAL A 88 -0.83 3.40 -12.78
CA VAL A 88 -1.38 4.63 -12.22
C VAL A 88 -0.26 5.48 -11.62
N ALA A 89 0.62 4.88 -10.83
CA ALA A 89 1.75 5.60 -10.23
C ALA A 89 2.66 6.21 -11.29
N ALA A 90 2.97 5.44 -12.35
CA ALA A 90 3.81 5.91 -13.45
C ALA A 90 3.20 7.12 -14.17
N SER A 91 1.87 7.18 -14.29
CA SER A 91 1.18 8.25 -15.01
C SER A 91 1.08 9.56 -14.22
N LEU A 92 1.28 9.53 -12.90
CA LEU A 92 1.07 10.69 -12.03
C LEU A 92 2.33 11.55 -11.81
N GLY A 93 3.50 11.09 -12.22
CA GLY A 93 4.73 11.88 -12.15
C GLY A 93 5.50 11.73 -10.84
N ASN A 94 6.09 12.83 -10.34
CA ASN A 94 7.14 12.78 -9.33
C ASN A 94 6.67 12.81 -7.86
N ASP A 95 5.47 13.36 -7.58
CA ASP A 95 4.99 13.50 -6.21
C ASP A 95 4.11 12.32 -5.78
N VAL A 96 4.49 11.12 -6.21
CA VAL A 96 3.73 9.90 -5.99
C VAL A 96 4.61 8.86 -5.32
N ILE A 97 4.00 8.12 -4.38
CA ILE A 97 4.61 6.93 -3.80
C ILE A 97 3.66 5.76 -3.97
N LEU A 98 4.19 4.63 -4.42
CA LEU A 98 3.44 3.40 -4.59
C LEU A 98 3.57 2.53 -3.35
N LEU A 99 2.44 2.14 -2.77
CA LEU A 99 2.40 1.24 -1.63
C LEU A 99 2.23 -0.18 -2.17
N ILE A 100 3.29 -0.96 -2.09
CA ILE A 100 3.32 -2.32 -2.62
C ILE A 100 4.30 -3.18 -1.82
N ASP A 101 3.85 -4.37 -1.43
CA ASP A 101 4.68 -5.32 -0.67
C ASP A 101 5.21 -6.46 -1.52
N ASP A 102 4.56 -6.80 -2.62
CA ASP A 102 4.99 -7.87 -3.50
C ASP A 102 6.38 -7.60 -4.09
N ARG A 103 7.28 -8.58 -3.97
CA ARG A 103 8.66 -8.42 -4.40
C ARG A 103 8.80 -8.17 -5.89
N ALA A 104 8.11 -8.94 -6.71
CA ALA A 104 8.17 -8.79 -8.17
C ALA A 104 7.60 -7.43 -8.61
N GLY A 105 6.50 -7.02 -7.98
CA GLY A 105 5.92 -5.70 -8.21
C GLY A 105 6.86 -4.56 -7.82
N ARG A 106 7.53 -4.68 -6.68
CA ARG A 106 8.52 -3.69 -6.23
C ARG A 106 9.69 -3.57 -7.21
N GLN A 107 10.20 -4.70 -7.69
CA GLN A 107 11.29 -4.71 -8.68
C GLN A 107 10.87 -4.05 -10.00
N ALA A 108 9.66 -4.33 -10.47
CA ALA A 108 9.14 -3.74 -11.69
C ALA A 108 8.96 -2.21 -11.54
N ALA A 109 8.41 -1.77 -10.40
CA ALA A 109 8.23 -0.35 -10.12
C ALA A 109 9.57 0.39 -10.07
N GLU A 110 10.60 -0.21 -9.48
CA GLU A 110 11.95 0.34 -9.44
C GLU A 110 12.53 0.53 -10.85
N LYS A 111 12.31 -0.42 -11.75
CA LYS A 111 12.73 -0.30 -13.15
C LYS A 111 12.07 0.87 -13.87
N LEU A 112 10.89 1.28 -13.43
CA LEU A 112 10.17 2.44 -13.97
C LEU A 112 10.46 3.72 -13.19
N ASN A 113 11.41 3.70 -12.27
CA ASN A 113 11.81 4.83 -11.42
C ASN A 113 10.67 5.38 -10.57
N ILE A 114 9.77 4.50 -10.13
CA ILE A 114 8.67 4.85 -9.24
C ILE A 114 9.15 4.70 -7.79
N LYS A 115 8.89 5.72 -6.97
CA LYS A 115 9.16 5.64 -5.55
C LYS A 115 8.18 4.65 -4.90
N ILE A 116 8.70 3.71 -4.13
CA ILE A 116 7.91 2.65 -3.49
C ILE A 116 8.11 2.63 -1.99
N THR A 117 7.10 2.12 -1.30
CA THR A 117 7.18 1.71 0.10
C THR A 117 6.20 0.57 0.33
N GLY A 118 6.34 -0.13 1.45
CA GLY A 118 5.41 -1.18 1.83
C GLY A 118 4.69 -0.84 3.13
N LEU A 119 4.01 -1.84 3.68
CA LEU A 119 3.26 -1.69 4.94
C LEU A 119 4.18 -1.22 6.08
N VAL A 120 5.35 -1.84 6.23
CA VAL A 120 6.30 -1.45 7.27
C VAL A 120 6.78 -0.01 7.07
N GLY A 121 7.06 0.39 5.83
CA GLY A 121 7.48 1.76 5.52
C GLY A 121 6.41 2.78 5.90
N VAL A 122 5.14 2.48 5.66
CA VAL A 122 4.03 3.34 6.10
C VAL A 122 4.02 3.49 7.62
N LEU A 123 4.21 2.41 8.36
CA LEU A 123 4.24 2.45 9.82
C LEU A 123 5.45 3.25 10.34
N LEU A 124 6.59 3.13 9.67
CA LEU A 124 7.77 3.94 10.01
C LEU A 124 7.51 5.44 9.80
N MET A 125 6.87 5.80 8.70
CA MET A 125 6.47 7.18 8.45
C MET A 125 5.49 7.68 9.52
N ALA A 126 4.55 6.84 9.92
CA ALA A 126 3.57 7.17 10.95
C ALA A 126 4.25 7.41 12.31
N LYS A 127 5.21 6.59 12.67
CA LYS A 127 5.99 6.78 13.91
C LYS A 127 6.78 8.09 13.87
N GLU A 128 7.45 8.36 12.77
CA GLU A 128 8.24 9.58 12.58
C GLU A 128 7.38 10.84 12.77
N ARG A 129 6.12 10.79 12.33
CA ARG A 129 5.18 11.90 12.49
C ARG A 129 4.42 11.89 13.82
N GLY A 130 4.71 10.97 14.70
CA GLY A 130 4.06 10.90 16.01
C GLY A 130 2.64 10.35 15.98
N LEU A 131 2.22 9.73 14.87
CA LEU A 131 0.88 9.16 14.73
C LEU A 131 0.72 7.82 15.45
N ILE A 132 1.83 7.10 15.62
CA ILE A 132 1.88 5.86 16.41
C ILE A 132 3.13 5.90 17.29
N LYS A 133 3.10 5.15 18.39
CA LYS A 133 4.24 5.08 19.32
C LYS A 133 5.21 3.97 18.98
N SER A 134 4.69 2.82 18.55
CA SER A 134 5.48 1.63 18.28
C SER A 134 5.06 0.98 16.98
N VAL A 135 6.01 0.82 16.07
CA VAL A 135 5.81 0.10 14.80
C VAL A 135 5.58 -1.38 15.09
N VAL A 136 6.36 -1.95 16.01
CA VAL A 136 6.28 -3.38 16.35
C VAL A 136 4.91 -3.73 16.95
N ASP A 137 4.37 -2.89 17.82
CA ASP A 137 3.05 -3.13 18.41
C ASP A 137 1.95 -3.18 17.34
N VAL A 138 2.00 -2.27 16.37
CA VAL A 138 1.03 -2.27 15.27
C VAL A 138 1.20 -3.51 14.39
N ILE A 139 2.44 -3.91 14.11
CA ILE A 139 2.73 -5.14 13.35
C ILE A 139 2.14 -6.36 14.07
N GLU A 140 2.30 -6.44 15.39
CA GLU A 140 1.72 -7.56 16.15
C GLU A 140 0.18 -7.54 16.13
N GLU A 141 -0.44 -6.37 16.18
CA GLU A 141 -1.90 -6.26 15.99
C GLU A 141 -2.33 -6.81 14.62
N ILE A 142 -1.59 -6.45 13.56
CA ILE A 142 -1.85 -6.92 12.20
C ILE A 142 -1.72 -8.44 12.11
N ARG A 143 -0.65 -8.99 12.69
CA ARG A 143 -0.41 -10.45 12.70
C ARG A 143 -1.47 -11.19 13.50
N ASN A 144 -1.83 -10.67 14.67
CA ASN A 144 -2.85 -11.27 15.54
C ASN A 144 -4.23 -11.29 14.88
N ASN A 145 -4.48 -10.38 13.95
CA ASN A 145 -5.74 -10.32 13.21
C ASN A 145 -5.68 -11.07 11.86
N GLY A 146 -4.68 -11.92 11.69
CA GLY A 146 -4.66 -12.89 10.60
C GLY A 146 -3.94 -12.46 9.33
N TYR A 147 -3.23 -11.35 9.34
CA TYR A 147 -2.41 -10.93 8.19
C TYR A 147 -0.97 -11.40 8.39
N TRP A 148 -0.50 -12.26 7.49
CA TRP A 148 0.82 -12.85 7.64
C TRP A 148 1.95 -11.86 7.35
N LEU A 149 2.88 -11.75 8.29
CA LEU A 149 4.14 -11.02 8.14
C LEU A 149 5.26 -11.91 8.70
N SER A 150 6.37 -11.99 7.96
CA SER A 150 7.49 -12.85 8.36
C SER A 150 8.22 -12.30 9.59
N ASN A 151 8.86 -13.20 10.34
CA ASN A 151 9.72 -12.77 11.45
C ASN A 151 10.89 -11.91 10.97
N SER A 152 11.44 -12.21 9.79
CA SER A 152 12.48 -11.37 9.19
C SER A 152 12.03 -9.94 8.98
N LEU A 153 10.79 -9.75 8.51
CA LEU A 153 10.23 -8.43 8.30
C LEU A 153 10.05 -7.69 9.63
N VAL A 154 9.59 -8.40 10.66
CA VAL A 154 9.46 -7.83 12.02
C VAL A 154 10.82 -7.38 12.55
N ASP A 155 11.86 -8.18 12.36
CA ASP A 155 13.22 -7.86 12.80
C ASP A 155 13.74 -6.60 12.07
N ILE A 156 13.52 -6.50 10.77
CA ILE A 156 13.85 -5.30 9.99
C ILE A 156 13.11 -4.08 10.53
N ALA A 157 11.83 -4.23 10.82
CA ALA A 157 11.01 -3.14 11.37
C ALA A 157 11.54 -2.67 12.73
N LYS A 158 11.93 -3.59 13.60
CA LYS A 158 12.56 -3.26 14.88
C LYS A 158 13.83 -2.44 14.70
N GLN A 159 14.69 -2.89 13.79
CA GLN A 159 15.95 -2.21 13.52
C GLN A 159 15.72 -0.81 12.98
N LEU A 160 14.87 -0.65 11.98
CA LEU A 160 14.61 0.64 11.33
C LEU A 160 13.86 1.62 12.24
N SER A 161 13.01 1.13 13.14
CA SER A 161 12.24 1.97 14.06
C SER A 161 12.99 2.30 15.34
N GLY A 162 14.12 1.67 15.60
CA GLY A 162 14.88 1.84 16.84
C GLY A 162 14.24 1.14 18.05
N GLU A 163 13.41 0.14 17.80
CA GLU A 163 12.67 -0.58 18.84
C GLU A 163 13.34 -1.92 19.28
#